data_a5b8e68c53b54f55f651350f45ca56f6
#
_entry.id   a5b8e68c53b54f55f651350f45ca56f6
#
_cell.length_a   1.000
_cell.length_b   1.000
_cell.length_c   1.000
_cell.angle_alpha   90.00
_cell.angle_beta   90.00
_cell.angle_gamma   90.00
#
_symmetry.space_group_name_H-M   'P 1'
#
loop_
_entity.id
_entity.type
_entity.pdbx_description
1 polymer ?
#
loop_
_entity_poly.entity_id
_entity_poly.type
_entity_poly.pdbx_seq_one_letter_code
_entity_poly.pdbx_strand_id
1 'polypeptide(L)'
;GYLEFEGGANFSWGEMYGFFDWENFYNGRHNKPGSEQRYTFKNTNRIYLGDTGFNLYLHAYGTYGSANRVNFHDDMFLYGIGYNFTGSGWWFKPFFAKRYTDQTYYTGDNGYVAGWVAGYNFMLGSEKFTLTNWNEYEFDRDATYAAGNGGKEGLNGAVALWWNATSHITTGIQYRYADDK
;
A
#
# COMPACT_ATOMS: atom_id res chain seq x y z
N GLY A 1 -6.54 12.73 13.38
CA GLY A 1 -6.84 11.32 13.66
C GLY A 1 -7.63 10.70 12.51
N TYR A 2 -7.59 9.37 12.42
CA TYR A 2 -8.31 8.61 11.40
C TYR A 2 -8.93 7.36 12.03
N LEU A 3 -9.94 6.83 11.35
CA LEU A 3 -10.49 5.49 11.56
C LEU A 3 -10.09 4.65 10.36
N GLU A 4 -9.48 3.49 10.61
CA GLU A 4 -9.07 2.55 9.60
C GLU A 4 -9.83 1.24 9.72
N PHE A 5 -10.26 0.72 8.59
CA PHE A 5 -10.78 -0.63 8.42
C PHE A 5 -9.84 -1.37 7.46
N GLU A 6 -9.17 -2.38 7.97
CA GLU A 6 -8.16 -3.12 7.22
C GLU A 6 -8.47 -4.61 7.24
N GLY A 7 -8.20 -5.30 6.14
CA GLY A 7 -8.37 -6.73 6.06
C GLY A 7 -7.83 -7.36 4.80
N GLY A 8 -7.74 -8.69 4.83
CA GLY A 8 -7.32 -9.49 3.69
C GLY A 8 -7.93 -10.88 3.73
N ALA A 9 -7.93 -11.53 2.57
CA ALA A 9 -8.41 -12.88 2.40
C ALA A 9 -7.56 -13.63 1.38
N ASN A 10 -7.41 -14.94 1.62
CA ASN A 10 -6.79 -15.88 0.69
C ASN A 10 -7.85 -16.81 0.12
N PHE A 11 -7.79 -17.03 -1.19
CA PHE A 11 -8.67 -17.89 -1.97
C PHE A 11 -7.84 -18.90 -2.75
N SER A 12 -8.46 -19.94 -3.27
CA SER A 12 -7.78 -20.91 -4.13
C SER A 12 -7.23 -20.30 -5.43
N TRP A 13 -7.78 -19.17 -5.88
CA TRP A 13 -7.41 -18.47 -7.10
C TRP A 13 -6.55 -17.23 -6.87
N GLY A 14 -6.31 -16.80 -5.61
CA GLY A 14 -5.58 -15.58 -5.34
C GLY A 14 -5.68 -15.06 -3.92
N GLU A 15 -5.18 -13.88 -3.71
CA GLU A 15 -5.27 -13.17 -2.44
C GLU A 15 -5.70 -11.71 -2.65
N MET A 16 -6.42 -11.18 -1.68
CA MET A 16 -6.86 -9.79 -1.62
C MET A 16 -6.42 -9.18 -0.28
N TYR A 17 -6.03 -7.92 -0.32
CA TYR A 17 -5.75 -7.12 0.87
C TYR A 17 -6.19 -5.70 0.61
N GLY A 18 -6.71 -5.02 1.62
CA GLY A 18 -7.06 -3.62 1.48
C GLY A 18 -7.36 -2.94 2.80
N PHE A 19 -7.45 -1.63 2.72
CA PHE A 19 -7.91 -0.79 3.82
C PHE A 19 -8.77 0.36 3.31
N PHE A 20 -9.51 0.94 4.23
CA PHE A 20 -10.26 2.17 4.07
C PHE A 20 -10.00 3.06 5.30
N ASP A 21 -9.52 4.27 5.05
CA ASP A 21 -9.30 5.29 6.06
C ASP A 21 -10.32 6.41 5.94
N TRP A 22 -10.89 6.78 7.06
CA TRP A 22 -11.62 8.03 7.22
C TRP A 22 -10.82 8.98 8.10
N GLU A 23 -10.15 9.92 7.46
CA GLU A 23 -9.24 10.84 8.10
C GLU A 23 -9.94 12.12 8.55
N ASN A 24 -9.52 12.67 9.69
CA ASN A 24 -10.05 13.90 10.27
C ASN A 24 -11.58 13.92 10.36
N PHE A 25 -12.20 12.79 10.69
CA PHE A 25 -13.65 12.57 10.71
C PHE A 25 -14.41 13.51 11.65
N TYR A 26 -13.74 14.13 12.61
CA TYR A 26 -14.27 15.14 13.53
C TYR A 26 -14.23 16.56 12.97
N ASN A 27 -13.61 16.80 11.82
CA ASN A 27 -13.50 18.10 11.17
C ASN A 27 -14.60 18.29 10.11
N GLY A 28 -14.86 19.57 9.79
CA GLY A 28 -15.74 19.88 8.67
C GLY A 28 -15.14 19.45 7.32
N ARG A 29 -16.01 19.04 6.40
CA ARG A 29 -15.65 18.54 5.09
C ARG A 29 -14.84 19.54 4.23
N HIS A 30 -14.97 20.82 4.50
CA HIS A 30 -14.32 21.93 3.77
C HIS A 30 -13.34 22.71 4.64
N ASN A 31 -12.69 22.04 5.57
CA ASN A 31 -11.72 22.67 6.43
C ASN A 31 -10.45 23.07 5.66
N LYS A 32 -9.53 23.78 6.33
CA LYS A 32 -8.26 24.22 5.75
C LYS A 32 -7.40 23.00 5.33
N PRO A 33 -6.48 23.14 4.36
CA PRO A 33 -5.58 22.09 3.92
C PRO A 33 -4.84 21.42 5.10
N GLY A 34 -4.73 20.10 5.07
CA GLY A 34 -4.10 19.27 6.10
C GLY A 34 -4.97 18.97 7.32
N SER A 35 -6.17 19.58 7.42
CA SER A 35 -7.14 19.27 8.46
C SER A 35 -8.55 19.01 7.91
N GLU A 36 -8.71 18.97 6.60
CA GLU A 36 -9.94 18.59 5.92
C GLU A 36 -10.27 17.10 6.13
N GLN A 37 -11.54 16.79 6.05
CA GLN A 37 -11.97 15.40 6.04
C GLN A 37 -11.54 14.73 4.74
N ARG A 38 -10.88 13.56 4.82
CA ARG A 38 -10.41 12.79 3.68
C ARG A 38 -10.82 11.32 3.80
N TYR A 39 -10.90 10.69 2.65
CA TYR A 39 -11.11 9.25 2.51
C TYR A 39 -9.95 8.68 1.71
N THR A 40 -9.32 7.65 2.25
CA THR A 40 -8.25 6.93 1.56
C THR A 40 -8.61 5.46 1.50
N PHE A 41 -8.41 4.85 0.35
CA PHE A 41 -8.58 3.41 0.21
C PHE A 41 -7.38 2.78 -0.50
N LYS A 42 -7.14 1.53 -0.21
CA LYS A 42 -6.18 0.67 -0.88
C LYS A 42 -6.79 -0.70 -1.12
N ASN A 43 -6.56 -1.24 -2.30
CA ASN A 43 -6.88 -2.63 -2.60
C ASN A 43 -5.77 -3.24 -3.45
N THR A 44 -5.23 -4.37 -3.00
CA THR A 44 -4.21 -5.15 -3.71
C THR A 44 -4.75 -6.55 -3.94
N ASN A 45 -4.68 -7.01 -5.18
CA ASN A 45 -5.07 -8.35 -5.59
C ASN A 45 -3.90 -9.04 -6.26
N ARG A 46 -3.69 -10.31 -5.91
CA ARG A 46 -2.79 -11.22 -6.61
C ARG A 46 -3.59 -12.40 -7.13
N ILE A 47 -3.76 -12.48 -8.44
CA ILE A 47 -4.52 -13.55 -9.10
C ILE A 47 -3.51 -14.61 -9.55
N TYR A 48 -3.58 -15.81 -8.98
CA TYR A 48 -2.60 -16.87 -9.20
C TYR A 48 -2.68 -17.42 -10.63
N LEU A 49 -1.53 -17.64 -11.22
CA LEU A 49 -1.38 -18.25 -12.54
C LEU A 49 -1.09 -19.75 -12.38
N GLY A 50 -2.10 -20.49 -11.96
CA GLY A 50 -1.98 -21.89 -11.56
C GLY A 50 -1.01 -22.08 -10.39
N ASP A 51 -0.28 -23.18 -10.38
CA ASP A 51 0.67 -23.57 -9.33
C ASP A 51 2.11 -23.07 -9.59
N THR A 52 2.29 -22.09 -10.46
CA THR A 52 3.61 -21.61 -10.90
C THR A 52 4.31 -20.72 -9.88
N GLY A 53 3.58 -20.17 -8.90
CA GLY A 53 4.04 -19.10 -8.01
C GLY A 53 3.87 -17.70 -8.60
N PHE A 54 3.72 -17.57 -9.92
CA PHE A 54 3.41 -16.29 -10.57
C PHE A 54 1.96 -15.86 -10.33
N ASN A 55 1.75 -14.55 -10.31
CA ASN A 55 0.43 -13.95 -10.20
C ASN A 55 0.34 -12.66 -11.02
N LEU A 56 -0.88 -12.33 -11.47
CA LEU A 56 -1.18 -10.99 -11.92
C LEU A 56 -1.29 -10.11 -10.67
N TYR A 57 -0.56 -9.00 -10.68
CA TYR A 57 -0.56 -8.02 -9.60
C TYR A 57 -1.41 -6.83 -10.03
N LEU A 58 -2.46 -6.56 -9.24
CA LEU A 58 -3.38 -5.44 -9.45
C LEU A 58 -3.49 -4.67 -8.14
N HIS A 59 -3.27 -3.35 -8.20
CA HIS A 59 -3.35 -2.51 -7.04
C HIS A 59 -4.09 -1.22 -7.39
N ALA A 60 -4.99 -0.81 -6.52
CA ALA A 60 -5.64 0.49 -6.56
C ALA A 60 -5.43 1.20 -5.22
N TYR A 61 -5.07 2.46 -5.30
CA TYR A 61 -4.98 3.37 -4.16
C TYR A 61 -5.68 4.67 -4.55
N GLY A 62 -6.46 5.24 -3.66
CA GLY A 62 -7.11 6.50 -3.93
C GLY A 62 -7.29 7.33 -2.65
N THR A 63 -7.11 8.64 -2.79
CA THR A 63 -7.39 9.62 -1.75
C THR A 63 -8.30 10.71 -2.28
N TYR A 64 -9.36 11.00 -1.53
CA TYR A 64 -10.38 11.99 -1.88
C TYR A 64 -10.61 12.95 -0.73
N GLY A 65 -10.69 14.23 -1.03
CA GLY A 65 -10.97 15.23 -0.03
C GLY A 65 -11.46 16.56 -0.62
N SER A 66 -11.70 17.51 0.25
CA SER A 66 -12.08 18.86 -0.13
C SER A 66 -11.48 19.86 0.85
N ALA A 67 -10.46 20.57 0.41
CA ALA A 67 -9.79 21.61 1.18
C ALA A 67 -10.20 23.00 0.67
N ASN A 68 -10.59 23.92 1.58
CA ASN A 68 -11.03 25.28 1.22
C ASN A 68 -12.10 25.30 0.11
N ARG A 69 -13.01 24.31 0.10
CA ARG A 69 -14.07 24.11 -0.91
C ARG A 69 -13.55 23.70 -2.30
N VAL A 70 -12.30 23.32 -2.43
CA VAL A 70 -11.73 22.72 -3.65
C VAL A 70 -11.63 21.22 -3.45
N ASN A 71 -12.32 20.46 -4.29
CA ASN A 71 -12.23 19.02 -4.28
C ASN A 71 -10.90 18.60 -4.90
N PHE A 72 -10.28 17.58 -4.32
CA PHE A 72 -9.11 16.92 -4.90
C PHE A 72 -9.29 15.40 -4.88
N HIS A 73 -8.62 14.74 -5.78
CA HIS A 73 -8.46 13.30 -5.82
C HIS A 73 -7.04 12.95 -6.24
N ASP A 74 -6.60 11.79 -5.81
CA ASP A 74 -5.33 11.18 -6.22
C ASP A 74 -5.55 9.67 -6.27
N ASP A 75 -5.69 9.14 -7.48
CA ASP A 75 -5.88 7.74 -7.76
C ASP A 75 -4.63 7.16 -8.44
N MET A 76 -4.17 6.02 -7.94
CA MET A 76 -3.05 5.26 -8.48
C MET A 76 -3.51 3.83 -8.76
N PHE A 77 -3.21 3.36 -9.96
CA PHE A 77 -3.44 2.00 -10.39
C PHE A 77 -2.13 1.36 -10.82
N LEU A 78 -1.81 0.20 -10.22
CA LEU A 78 -0.69 -0.63 -10.63
C LEU A 78 -1.23 -1.92 -11.25
N TYR A 79 -0.65 -2.31 -12.37
CA TYR A 79 -0.95 -3.56 -13.04
C TYR A 79 0.32 -4.19 -13.58
N GLY A 80 0.53 -5.44 -13.24
CA GLY A 80 1.78 -6.11 -13.54
C GLY A 80 1.82 -7.56 -13.13
N ILE A 81 3.00 -8.02 -12.79
CA ILE A 81 3.29 -9.39 -12.43
C ILE A 81 3.97 -9.46 -11.07
N GLY A 82 3.63 -10.46 -10.30
CA GLY A 82 4.27 -10.79 -9.04
C GLY A 82 4.66 -12.25 -8.96
N TYR A 83 5.41 -12.57 -7.93
CA TYR A 83 5.76 -13.94 -7.58
C TYR A 83 5.64 -14.17 -6.07
N ASN A 84 5.18 -15.35 -5.66
CA ASN A 84 5.03 -15.72 -4.27
C ASN A 84 6.09 -16.75 -3.88
N PHE A 85 7.19 -16.31 -3.26
CA PHE A 85 8.10 -17.19 -2.56
C PHE A 85 7.57 -17.42 -1.14
N THR A 86 7.36 -18.66 -0.77
CA THR A 86 6.89 -19.04 0.56
C THR A 86 7.67 -20.21 1.10
N GLY A 87 7.88 -20.23 2.41
CA GLY A 87 8.56 -21.32 3.11
C GLY A 87 8.02 -21.48 4.52
N SER A 88 8.68 -22.32 5.32
CA SER A 88 8.27 -22.53 6.71
C SER A 88 8.44 -21.25 7.53
N GLY A 89 7.33 -20.57 7.78
CA GLY A 89 7.30 -19.36 8.61
C GLY A 89 7.71 -18.07 7.89
N TRP A 90 8.01 -18.08 6.62
CA TRP A 90 8.38 -16.87 5.89
C TRP A 90 7.68 -16.77 4.53
N TRP A 91 7.58 -15.53 4.03
CA TRP A 91 7.16 -15.21 2.66
C TRP A 91 7.92 -14.00 2.14
N PHE A 92 8.12 -13.99 0.81
CA PHE A 92 8.65 -12.86 0.06
C PHE A 92 7.88 -12.77 -1.26
N LYS A 93 7.16 -11.68 -1.45
CA LYS A 93 6.23 -11.50 -2.56
C LYS A 93 6.59 -10.27 -3.38
N PRO A 94 7.62 -10.34 -4.23
CA PRO A 94 7.98 -9.24 -5.11
C PRO A 94 6.93 -9.03 -6.20
N PHE A 95 6.94 -7.83 -6.77
CA PHE A 95 6.16 -7.47 -7.94
C PHE A 95 6.86 -6.41 -8.78
N PHE A 96 6.48 -6.37 -10.07
CA PHE A 96 6.83 -5.33 -11.00
C PHE A 96 5.55 -4.93 -11.75
N ALA A 97 5.24 -3.64 -11.78
CA ALA A 97 3.99 -3.15 -12.33
C ALA A 97 4.18 -1.83 -13.07
N LYS A 98 3.35 -1.62 -14.08
CA LYS A 98 3.15 -0.31 -14.69
C LYS A 98 2.23 0.51 -13.79
N ARG A 99 2.50 1.82 -13.71
CA ARG A 99 1.70 2.78 -12.95
C ARG A 99 0.87 3.65 -13.88
N TYR A 100 -0.41 3.77 -13.57
CA TYR A 100 -1.31 4.78 -14.10
C TYR A 100 -1.77 5.67 -12.95
N THR A 101 -1.78 6.98 -13.16
CA THR A 101 -2.18 7.96 -12.15
C THR A 101 -3.30 8.82 -12.69
N ASP A 102 -4.34 9.05 -11.87
CA ASP A 102 -5.40 10.02 -12.12
C ASP A 102 -5.54 10.90 -10.88
N GLN A 103 -5.07 12.13 -11.00
CA GLN A 103 -5.15 13.11 -9.93
C GLN A 103 -5.61 14.47 -10.49
N THR A 104 -5.95 15.38 -9.60
CA THR A 104 -6.52 16.69 -9.93
C THR A 104 -5.74 17.44 -11.03
N TYR A 105 -4.42 17.25 -11.13
CA TYR A 105 -3.56 18.00 -12.05
C TYR A 105 -2.81 17.14 -13.07
N TYR A 106 -3.00 15.81 -13.03
CA TYR A 106 -2.32 14.89 -13.93
C TYR A 106 -3.13 13.61 -14.12
N THR A 107 -3.28 13.19 -15.38
CA THR A 107 -3.91 11.90 -15.72
C THR A 107 -3.11 11.23 -16.82
N GLY A 108 -2.63 10.02 -16.59
CA GLY A 108 -1.89 9.23 -17.59
C GLY A 108 -0.99 8.14 -17.03
N ASP A 109 -0.24 7.56 -17.96
CA ASP A 109 0.83 6.61 -17.63
C ASP A 109 1.94 7.32 -16.85
N ASN A 110 2.36 6.73 -15.73
CA ASN A 110 3.26 7.38 -14.80
C ASN A 110 4.40 6.46 -14.34
N GLY A 111 5.10 5.88 -15.33
CA GLY A 111 6.25 5.02 -15.09
C GLY A 111 5.91 3.65 -14.53
N TYR A 112 6.78 3.17 -13.66
CA TYR A 112 6.74 1.82 -13.14
C TYR A 112 6.98 1.79 -11.63
N VAL A 113 6.55 0.68 -11.02
CA VAL A 113 6.81 0.37 -9.61
C VAL A 113 7.39 -1.03 -9.50
N ALA A 114 8.52 -1.15 -8.82
CA ALA A 114 9.05 -2.42 -8.35
C ALA A 114 8.93 -2.47 -6.82
N GLY A 115 8.42 -3.55 -6.27
CA GLY A 115 8.23 -3.62 -4.84
C GLY A 115 8.08 -5.03 -4.33
N TRP A 116 7.91 -5.14 -3.01
CA TRP A 116 7.68 -6.42 -2.35
C TRP A 116 6.94 -6.27 -1.04
N VAL A 117 6.35 -7.38 -0.60
CA VAL A 117 5.92 -7.61 0.77
C VAL A 117 6.64 -8.86 1.27
N ALA A 118 7.23 -8.78 2.44
CA ALA A 118 7.95 -9.88 3.06
C ALA A 118 7.54 -10.05 4.53
N GLY A 119 7.67 -11.25 5.04
CA GLY A 119 7.46 -11.49 6.46
C GLY A 119 8.12 -12.77 6.94
N TYR A 120 8.34 -12.79 8.25
CA TYR A 120 8.93 -13.92 8.94
C TYR A 120 8.28 -14.10 10.32
N ASN A 121 7.75 -15.30 10.56
CA ASN A 121 7.21 -15.70 11.85
C ASN A 121 8.28 -16.43 12.67
N PHE A 122 8.44 -16.04 13.91
CA PHE A 122 9.41 -16.67 14.83
C PHE A 122 8.89 -16.72 16.26
N MET A 123 9.51 -17.56 17.06
CA MET A 123 9.24 -17.68 18.49
C MET A 123 10.38 -17.05 19.29
N LEU A 124 10.04 -16.32 20.35
CA LEU A 124 10.96 -15.89 21.37
C LEU A 124 10.46 -16.41 22.71
N GLY A 125 11.05 -17.50 23.21
CA GLY A 125 10.47 -18.27 24.29
C GLY A 125 9.12 -18.88 23.88
N SER A 126 8.07 -18.63 24.65
CA SER A 126 6.70 -19.06 24.37
C SER A 126 5.92 -18.08 23.49
N GLU A 127 6.47 -16.90 23.23
CA GLU A 127 5.76 -15.82 22.55
C GLU A 127 6.00 -15.85 21.06
N LYS A 128 4.94 -15.60 20.29
CA LYS A 128 4.97 -15.58 18.83
C LYS A 128 5.12 -14.16 18.28
N PHE A 129 6.10 -13.97 17.41
CA PHE A 129 6.35 -12.70 16.72
C PHE A 129 6.27 -12.85 15.20
N THR A 130 5.99 -11.75 14.55
CA THR A 130 6.06 -11.61 13.09
C THR A 130 6.85 -10.34 12.77
N LEU A 131 7.90 -10.46 11.97
CA LEU A 131 8.60 -9.34 11.35
C LEU A 131 8.03 -9.17 9.95
N THR A 132 7.63 -7.95 9.59
CA THR A 132 7.16 -7.65 8.23
C THR A 132 7.93 -6.48 7.63
N ASN A 133 8.06 -6.51 6.31
CA ASN A 133 8.62 -5.41 5.54
C ASN A 133 7.87 -5.31 4.22
N TRP A 134 7.59 -4.09 3.79
CA TRP A 134 7.14 -3.80 2.45
C TRP A 134 7.89 -2.61 1.88
N ASN A 135 8.10 -2.60 0.56
CA ASN A 135 8.73 -1.52 -0.17
C ASN A 135 8.09 -1.35 -1.53
N GLU A 136 8.04 -0.11 -1.98
CA GLU A 136 7.66 0.31 -3.32
C GLU A 136 8.70 1.33 -3.79
N TYR A 137 9.41 1.01 -4.86
CA TYR A 137 10.30 1.91 -5.58
C TYR A 137 9.64 2.30 -6.89
N GLU A 138 9.32 3.56 -7.02
CA GLU A 138 8.72 4.17 -8.20
C GLU A 138 9.82 4.78 -9.06
N PHE A 139 9.74 4.61 -10.39
CA PHE A 139 10.74 5.14 -11.31
C PHE A 139 10.15 5.41 -12.68
N ASP A 140 10.87 6.23 -13.46
CA ASP A 140 10.45 6.67 -14.79
C ASP A 140 9.09 7.37 -14.79
N ARG A 141 8.80 8.13 -13.72
CA ARG A 141 7.58 8.93 -13.61
C ARG A 141 7.52 9.97 -14.75
N ASP A 142 6.33 10.23 -15.25
CA ASP A 142 6.11 11.29 -16.24
C ASP A 142 6.69 12.63 -15.77
N ALA A 143 7.26 13.40 -16.70
CA ALA A 143 7.94 14.65 -16.35
C ALA A 143 6.98 15.70 -15.77
N THR A 144 5.72 15.73 -16.22
CA THR A 144 4.70 16.66 -15.73
C THR A 144 4.31 16.30 -14.30
N TYR A 145 4.09 15.02 -14.04
CA TYR A 145 3.85 14.52 -12.69
C TYR A 145 5.04 14.79 -11.77
N ALA A 146 6.25 14.43 -12.20
CA ALA A 146 7.48 14.54 -11.43
C ALA A 146 7.81 15.97 -11.00
N ALA A 147 7.47 16.97 -11.82
CA ALA A 147 7.71 18.37 -11.50
C ALA A 147 6.96 18.87 -10.25
N GLY A 148 5.83 18.22 -9.91
CA GLY A 148 5.02 18.58 -8.72
C GLY A 148 5.08 17.55 -7.58
N ASN A 149 5.72 16.39 -7.80
CA ASN A 149 5.63 15.22 -6.91
C ASN A 149 7.00 14.59 -6.60
N GLY A 150 8.00 15.36 -6.23
CA GLY A 150 9.27 14.87 -5.71
C GLY A 150 10.24 14.26 -6.74
N GLY A 151 10.00 14.43 -8.06
CA GLY A 151 10.93 13.95 -9.08
C GLY A 151 10.51 12.65 -9.76
N LYS A 152 11.45 12.09 -10.56
CA LYS A 152 11.18 10.93 -11.43
C LYS A 152 11.24 9.58 -10.72
N GLU A 153 11.74 9.56 -9.51
CA GLU A 153 11.90 8.36 -8.69
C GLU A 153 11.33 8.60 -7.31
N GLY A 154 11.01 7.55 -6.58
CA GLY A 154 10.56 7.66 -5.21
C GLY A 154 10.59 6.31 -4.50
N LEU A 155 10.86 6.33 -3.22
CA LEU A 155 10.88 5.15 -2.36
C LEU A 155 9.86 5.30 -1.24
N ASN A 156 9.11 4.24 -0.98
CA ASN A 156 8.20 4.17 0.15
C ASN A 156 8.24 2.77 0.75
N GLY A 157 8.20 2.69 2.08
CA GLY A 157 8.24 1.39 2.71
C GLY A 157 8.01 1.45 4.21
N ALA A 158 7.93 0.26 4.79
CA ALA A 158 7.87 0.11 6.23
C ALA A 158 8.50 -1.20 6.69
N VAL A 159 9.00 -1.20 7.92
CA VAL A 159 9.35 -2.40 8.67
C VAL A 159 8.55 -2.41 9.97
N ALA A 160 7.99 -3.55 10.33
CA ALA A 160 7.21 -3.68 11.54
C ALA A 160 7.51 -4.98 12.29
N LEU A 161 7.50 -4.89 13.60
CA LEU A 161 7.56 -6.03 14.50
C LEU A 161 6.23 -6.16 15.23
N TRP A 162 5.61 -7.31 15.09
CA TRP A 162 4.31 -7.66 15.64
C TRP A 162 4.45 -8.73 16.70
N TRP A 163 3.85 -8.52 17.85
CA TRP A 163 3.66 -9.53 18.89
C TRP A 163 2.24 -10.10 18.80
N ASN A 164 2.13 -11.38 18.51
CA ASN A 164 0.87 -12.11 18.44
C ASN A 164 0.51 -12.64 19.84
N ALA A 165 0.02 -11.74 20.70
CA ALA A 165 -0.23 -12.02 22.11
C ALA A 165 -1.28 -13.12 22.35
N THR A 166 -2.28 -13.21 21.47
CA THR A 166 -3.29 -14.28 21.46
C THR A 166 -3.66 -14.65 20.01
N SER A 167 -4.58 -15.60 19.83
CA SER A 167 -5.15 -15.91 18.51
C SER A 167 -5.97 -14.76 17.91
N HIS A 168 -6.31 -13.73 18.68
CA HIS A 168 -7.17 -12.62 18.28
C HIS A 168 -6.57 -11.23 18.51
N ILE A 169 -5.44 -11.15 19.23
CA ILE A 169 -4.81 -9.89 19.60
C ILE A 169 -3.37 -9.90 19.11
N THR A 170 -3.08 -8.96 18.22
CA THR A 170 -1.73 -8.64 17.77
C THR A 170 -1.46 -7.17 18.05
N THR A 171 -0.30 -6.85 18.58
CA THR A 171 0.19 -5.49 18.76
C THR A 171 1.60 -5.36 18.21
N GLY A 172 2.02 -4.17 17.86
CA GLY A 172 3.35 -4.01 17.29
C GLY A 172 3.78 -2.56 17.12
N ILE A 173 4.98 -2.43 16.62
CA ILE A 173 5.57 -1.15 16.24
C ILE A 173 5.94 -1.18 14.78
N GLN A 174 5.71 -0.07 14.09
CA GLN A 174 6.06 0.10 12.68
C GLN A 174 6.89 1.37 12.49
N TYR A 175 7.96 1.24 11.73
CA TYR A 175 8.71 2.37 11.21
C TYR A 175 8.43 2.51 9.71
N ARG A 176 7.92 3.67 9.30
CA ARG A 176 7.67 4.01 7.90
C ARG A 176 8.71 5.00 7.42
N TYR A 177 9.12 4.85 6.17
CA TYR A 177 10.04 5.75 5.50
C TYR A 177 9.55 6.05 4.08
N ALA A 178 9.80 7.25 3.64
CA ALA A 178 9.52 7.69 2.27
C ALA A 178 10.60 8.70 1.85
N ASP A 179 10.94 8.66 0.57
CA ASP A 179 11.84 9.58 -0.09
C ASP A 179 11.24 9.97 -1.45
N ASP A 180 11.17 11.27 -1.72
CA ASP A 180 10.59 11.85 -2.93
C ASP A 180 9.17 11.34 -3.29
N LYS A 181 8.28 11.35 -2.26
CA LYS A 181 6.91 10.89 -2.38
C LYS A 181 5.88 11.87 -1.86
#